data_64b349ed7d37da7c253df6f36382edbb
#
_entry.id   64b349ed7d37da7c253df6f36382edbb
#
_cell.length_a   1.000
_cell.length_b   1.000
_cell.length_c   1.000
_cell.angle_alpha   90.00
_cell.angle_beta   90.00
_cell.angle_gamma   90.00
#
_symmetry.space_group_name_H-M   'P 1'
#
loop_
_entity.id
_entity.type
_entity.pdbx_description
1 polymer ?
#
loop_
_entity_poly.entity_id
_entity_poly.type
_entity_poly.pdbx_seq_one_letter_code
_entity_poly.pdbx_strand_id
1 'polypeptide(L)'
;GKNILVLAAVGYVAYLISSHRGLPNVLIIMAVLIVAYGFFTNRTILGRQIYAVGGNARAAELSGIKTTRLVFWTFVNMGVLAALAGLVVAARLNSATPKAGTGFELDVIAACFIGGASAYGGVGKVTGAVIGAFLMGVMNNGMSILGIGIDYQQVIKGLVLLGAVCVDVYNQRR
;
A
#
# COMPACT_ATOMS: atom_id res chain seq x y z
N GLY A 1 -1.31 -5.20 -29.29
CA GLY A 1 -1.92 -6.53 -29.09
C GLY A 1 -1.95 -6.98 -27.62
N LYS A 2 -0.83 -6.94 -26.88
CA LYS A 2 -0.77 -7.46 -25.48
C LYS A 2 -1.62 -6.67 -24.50
N ASN A 3 -1.71 -5.35 -24.63
CA ASN A 3 -2.49 -4.51 -23.72
C ASN A 3 -4.02 -4.71 -23.90
N ILE A 4 -4.47 -5.03 -25.10
CA ILE A 4 -5.89 -5.30 -25.37
C ILE A 4 -6.30 -6.65 -24.76
N LEU A 5 -5.42 -7.66 -24.82
CA LEU A 5 -5.65 -8.98 -24.25
C LEU A 5 -5.71 -8.92 -22.70
N VAL A 6 -4.84 -8.11 -22.08
CA VAL A 6 -4.85 -7.88 -20.63
C VAL A 6 -6.11 -7.13 -20.22
N LEU A 7 -6.52 -6.09 -20.96
CA LEU A 7 -7.77 -5.37 -20.72
C LEU A 7 -9.00 -6.26 -20.89
N ALA A 8 -9.02 -7.11 -21.89
CA ALA A 8 -10.10 -8.07 -22.10
C ALA A 8 -10.15 -9.13 -20.99
N ALA A 9 -9.00 -9.64 -20.55
CA ALA A 9 -8.94 -10.60 -19.44
C ALA A 9 -9.41 -9.97 -18.11
N VAL A 10 -8.96 -8.75 -17.81
CA VAL A 10 -9.39 -8.00 -16.61
C VAL A 10 -10.89 -7.69 -16.69
N GLY A 11 -11.39 -7.27 -17.85
CA GLY A 11 -12.82 -7.02 -18.08
C GLY A 11 -13.67 -8.30 -17.93
N TYR A 12 -13.18 -9.44 -18.43
CA TYR A 12 -13.86 -10.73 -18.29
C TYR A 12 -13.90 -11.21 -16.84
N VAL A 13 -12.81 -11.09 -16.09
CA VAL A 13 -12.75 -11.41 -14.66
C VAL A 13 -13.69 -10.49 -13.87
N ALA A 14 -13.69 -9.19 -14.17
CA ALA A 14 -14.61 -8.22 -13.55
C ALA A 14 -16.08 -8.56 -13.85
N TYR A 15 -16.38 -8.97 -15.08
CA TYR A 15 -17.73 -9.43 -15.47
C TYR A 15 -18.15 -10.70 -14.74
N LEU A 16 -17.26 -11.69 -14.60
CA LEU A 16 -17.55 -12.92 -13.85
C LEU A 16 -17.81 -12.65 -12.36
N ILE A 17 -17.03 -11.74 -11.75
CA ILE A 17 -17.23 -11.35 -10.34
C ILE A 17 -18.53 -10.56 -10.16
N SER A 18 -18.88 -9.73 -11.14
CA SER A 18 -20.09 -8.90 -11.12
C SER A 18 -21.38 -9.71 -11.30
N SER A 19 -21.33 -10.82 -12.04
CA SER A 19 -22.54 -11.60 -12.39
C SER A 19 -23.14 -12.35 -11.20
N HIS A 20 -22.41 -12.58 -10.11
CA HIS A 20 -22.88 -13.42 -9.00
C HIS A 20 -23.43 -12.66 -7.78
N ARG A 21 -22.99 -11.42 -7.48
CA ARG A 21 -23.53 -10.57 -6.37
C ARG A 21 -23.23 -9.07 -6.53
N GLY A 22 -22.80 -8.61 -7.69
CA GLY A 22 -22.28 -7.26 -7.91
C GLY A 22 -20.83 -7.10 -7.45
N LEU A 23 -20.11 -6.15 -8.06
CA LEU A 23 -18.77 -5.80 -7.61
C LEU A 23 -18.87 -5.13 -6.24
N PRO A 24 -18.14 -5.63 -5.21
CA PRO A 24 -18.12 -4.95 -3.93
C PRO A 24 -17.58 -3.52 -4.15
N ASN A 25 -18.30 -2.51 -3.66
CA ASN A 25 -17.93 -1.09 -3.79
C ASN A 25 -16.49 -0.82 -3.33
N VAL A 26 -16.01 -1.60 -2.37
CA VAL A 26 -14.63 -1.54 -1.86
C VAL A 26 -13.60 -1.82 -2.95
N LEU A 27 -13.83 -2.80 -3.84
CA LEU A 27 -12.92 -3.11 -4.95
C LEU A 27 -12.89 -1.99 -5.98
N ILE A 28 -14.02 -1.34 -6.24
CA ILE A 28 -14.10 -0.20 -7.15
C ILE A 28 -13.31 0.97 -6.58
N ILE A 29 -13.52 1.32 -5.30
CA ILE A 29 -12.77 2.38 -4.62
C ILE A 29 -11.27 2.09 -4.66
N MET A 30 -10.87 0.86 -4.35
CA MET A 30 -9.46 0.46 -4.37
C MET A 30 -8.86 0.56 -5.77
N ALA A 31 -9.56 0.09 -6.81
CA ALA A 31 -9.10 0.16 -8.20
C ALA A 31 -8.93 1.63 -8.64
N VAL A 32 -9.88 2.50 -8.33
CA VAL A 32 -9.80 3.93 -8.63
C VAL A 32 -8.59 4.56 -7.92
N LEU A 33 -8.37 4.27 -6.64
CA LEU A 33 -7.23 4.79 -5.90
C LEU A 33 -5.90 4.29 -6.48
N ILE A 34 -5.77 3.00 -6.83
CA ILE A 34 -4.55 2.44 -7.44
C ILE A 34 -4.23 3.15 -8.75
N VAL A 35 -5.22 3.33 -9.62
CA VAL A 35 -5.03 4.02 -10.91
C VAL A 35 -4.68 5.48 -10.69
N ALA A 36 -5.42 6.19 -9.83
CA ALA A 36 -5.20 7.60 -9.54
C ALA A 36 -3.80 7.84 -8.95
N TYR A 37 -3.42 7.10 -7.92
CA TYR A 37 -2.10 7.25 -7.29
C TYR A 37 -0.97 6.73 -8.17
N GLY A 38 -1.18 5.65 -8.94
CA GLY A 38 -0.23 5.18 -9.93
C GLY A 38 0.04 6.23 -11.01
N PHE A 39 -1.00 6.89 -11.51
CA PHE A 39 -0.86 8.02 -12.44
C PHE A 39 -0.17 9.21 -11.76
N PHE A 40 -0.64 9.60 -10.57
CA PHE A 40 -0.11 10.74 -9.84
C PHE A 40 1.40 10.60 -9.57
N THR A 41 1.84 9.47 -9.05
CA THR A 41 3.26 9.25 -8.71
C THR A 41 4.17 9.18 -9.94
N ASN A 42 3.70 8.56 -11.05
CA ASN A 42 4.55 8.34 -12.22
C ASN A 42 4.50 9.47 -13.25
N ARG A 43 3.40 10.23 -13.31
CA ARG A 43 3.15 11.20 -14.40
C ARG A 43 3.15 12.65 -13.95
N THR A 44 3.06 12.96 -12.65
CA THR A 44 3.01 14.35 -12.18
C THR A 44 4.38 14.87 -11.72
N ILE A 45 4.51 16.19 -11.72
CA ILE A 45 5.70 16.87 -11.18
C ILE A 45 5.83 16.62 -9.68
N LEU A 46 4.69 16.64 -8.96
CA LEU A 46 4.67 16.39 -7.51
C LEU A 46 5.16 14.97 -7.18
N GLY A 47 4.74 13.96 -7.95
CA GLY A 47 5.23 12.59 -7.77
C GLY A 47 6.75 12.52 -7.90
N ARG A 48 7.32 13.13 -8.94
CA ARG A 48 8.79 13.18 -9.13
C ARG A 48 9.50 13.90 -8.00
N GLN A 49 8.93 15.00 -7.49
CA GLN A 49 9.50 15.74 -6.36
C GLN A 49 9.48 14.91 -5.07
N ILE A 50 8.41 14.13 -4.83
CA ILE A 50 8.32 13.21 -3.69
C ILE A 50 9.45 12.18 -3.72
N TYR A 51 9.70 11.55 -4.87
CA TYR A 51 10.81 10.60 -5.02
C TYR A 51 12.17 11.27 -4.87
N ALA A 52 12.37 12.48 -5.41
CA ALA A 52 13.61 13.24 -5.27
C ALA A 52 13.92 13.57 -3.80
N VAL A 53 12.92 14.05 -3.05
CA VAL A 53 13.07 14.36 -1.62
C VAL A 53 13.31 13.08 -0.81
N GLY A 54 12.64 11.96 -1.15
CA GLY A 54 12.86 10.67 -0.52
C GLY A 54 14.27 10.13 -0.74
N GLY A 55 14.86 10.35 -1.92
CA GLY A 55 16.23 9.91 -2.23
C GLY A 55 17.31 10.77 -1.58
N ASN A 56 17.22 12.09 -1.70
CA ASN A 56 18.13 13.03 -1.04
C ASN A 56 17.45 14.39 -0.84
N ALA A 57 16.96 14.62 0.37
CA ALA A 57 16.24 15.83 0.72
C ALA A 57 17.10 17.11 0.55
N ARG A 58 18.42 17.02 0.85
CA ARG A 58 19.32 18.15 0.73
C ARG A 58 19.61 18.56 -0.72
N ALA A 59 19.81 17.56 -1.58
CA ALA A 59 19.96 17.79 -3.02
C ALA A 59 18.68 18.35 -3.65
N ALA A 60 17.53 17.85 -3.24
CA ALA A 60 16.23 18.34 -3.67
C ALA A 60 16.00 19.81 -3.26
N GLU A 61 16.37 20.18 -2.04
CA GLU A 61 16.28 21.56 -1.55
C GLU A 61 17.18 22.50 -2.35
N LEU A 62 18.44 22.11 -2.62
CA LEU A 62 19.37 22.86 -3.46
C LEU A 62 18.87 23.03 -4.90
N SER A 63 18.04 22.09 -5.36
CA SER A 63 17.36 22.18 -6.67
C SER A 63 16.10 23.06 -6.66
N GLY A 64 15.83 23.76 -5.54
CA GLY A 64 14.70 24.68 -5.42
C GLY A 64 13.38 24.04 -4.98
N ILE A 65 13.36 22.77 -4.60
CA ILE A 65 12.17 22.10 -4.10
C ILE A 65 11.93 22.49 -2.64
N LYS A 66 10.73 22.98 -2.34
CA LYS A 66 10.31 23.32 -0.97
C LYS A 66 10.00 22.03 -0.18
N THR A 67 11.04 21.36 0.30
CA THR A 67 10.99 20.03 0.95
C THR A 67 10.01 19.99 2.13
N THR A 68 10.06 20.97 3.03
CA THR A 68 9.18 21.05 4.21
C THR A 68 7.70 21.07 3.83
N ARG A 69 7.34 21.86 2.81
CA ARG A 69 5.95 21.96 2.34
C ARG A 69 5.50 20.65 1.68
N LEU A 70 6.39 20.02 0.92
CA LEU A 70 6.09 18.76 0.25
C LEU A 70 5.85 17.64 1.27
N VAL A 71 6.73 17.52 2.26
CA VAL A 71 6.59 16.55 3.35
C VAL A 71 5.28 16.77 4.10
N PHE A 72 4.94 18.01 4.45
CA PHE A 72 3.67 18.33 5.10
C PHE A 72 2.47 17.80 4.30
N TRP A 73 2.40 18.10 2.99
CA TRP A 73 1.31 17.64 2.14
C TRP A 73 1.27 16.11 1.99
N THR A 74 2.43 15.45 2.03
CA THR A 74 2.50 13.97 2.01
C THR A 74 1.87 13.38 3.26
N PHE A 75 2.14 13.95 4.45
CA PHE A 75 1.51 13.50 5.70
C PHE A 75 0.01 13.79 5.73
N VAL A 76 -0.43 14.96 5.25
CA VAL A 76 -1.86 15.28 5.12
C VAL A 76 -2.56 14.26 4.23
N ASN A 77 -1.97 13.95 3.06
CA ASN A 77 -2.51 12.95 2.15
C ASN A 77 -2.57 11.56 2.78
N MET A 78 -1.54 11.16 3.53
CA MET A 78 -1.55 9.90 4.28
C MET A 78 -2.70 9.84 5.29
N GLY A 79 -2.94 10.94 6.02
CA GLY A 79 -4.07 11.04 6.96
C GLY A 79 -5.43 10.91 6.27
N VAL A 80 -5.61 11.51 5.11
CA VAL A 80 -6.84 11.37 4.31
C VAL A 80 -7.06 9.93 3.87
N LEU A 81 -6.02 9.26 3.38
CA LEU A 81 -6.11 7.86 2.97
C LEU A 81 -6.38 6.92 4.16
N ALA A 82 -5.78 7.19 5.31
CA ALA A 82 -6.04 6.44 6.54
C ALA A 82 -7.50 6.61 7.00
N ALA A 83 -8.05 7.83 6.93
CA ALA A 83 -9.45 8.09 7.23
C ALA A 83 -10.39 7.35 6.28
N LEU A 84 -10.10 7.36 4.96
CA LEU A 84 -10.87 6.58 3.97
C LEU A 84 -10.81 5.08 4.27
N ALA A 85 -9.65 4.54 4.62
CA ALA A 85 -9.50 3.14 5.01
C ALA A 85 -10.35 2.81 6.25
N GLY A 86 -10.34 3.68 7.26
CA GLY A 86 -11.17 3.54 8.46
C GLY A 86 -12.66 3.53 8.15
N LEU A 87 -13.13 4.41 7.25
CA LEU A 87 -14.52 4.44 6.79
C LEU A 87 -14.91 3.15 6.07
N VAL A 88 -14.04 2.63 5.20
CA VAL A 88 -14.27 1.37 4.47
C VAL A 88 -14.37 0.19 5.44
N VAL A 89 -13.48 0.13 6.45
CA VAL A 89 -13.50 -0.93 7.46
C VAL A 89 -14.78 -0.85 8.31
N ALA A 90 -15.13 0.36 8.80
CA ALA A 90 -16.35 0.57 9.58
C ALA A 90 -17.62 0.20 8.80
N ALA A 91 -17.69 0.60 7.51
CA ALA A 91 -18.81 0.26 6.64
C ALA A 91 -18.91 -1.26 6.37
N ARG A 92 -17.77 -1.95 6.24
CA ARG A 92 -17.74 -3.40 6.00
C ARG A 92 -18.15 -4.21 7.23
N LEU A 93 -17.70 -3.80 8.41
CA LEU A 93 -17.99 -4.47 9.68
C LEU A 93 -19.35 -4.08 10.24
N ASN A 94 -19.93 -3.00 9.72
CA ASN A 94 -21.16 -2.39 10.24
C ASN A 94 -21.12 -2.11 11.75
N SER A 95 -19.90 -1.90 12.26
CA SER A 95 -19.60 -1.64 13.66
C SER A 95 -18.31 -0.86 13.80
N ALA A 96 -18.20 -0.06 14.86
CA ALA A 96 -16.98 0.63 15.22
C ALA A 96 -16.59 0.26 16.65
N THR A 97 -15.38 -0.26 16.82
CA THR A 97 -14.84 -0.56 18.15
C THR A 97 -13.54 0.23 18.37
N PRO A 98 -13.24 0.66 19.61
CA PRO A 98 -12.00 1.40 19.90
C PRO A 98 -10.72 0.62 19.53
N LYS A 99 -10.80 -0.71 19.49
CA LYS A 99 -9.69 -1.61 19.13
C LYS A 99 -9.64 -1.97 17.66
N ALA A 100 -10.57 -1.47 16.81
CA ALA A 100 -10.55 -1.73 15.38
C ALA A 100 -9.28 -1.15 14.76
N GLY A 101 -8.57 -1.98 13.98
CA GLY A 101 -7.34 -1.56 13.31
C GLY A 101 -6.06 -1.65 14.15
N THR A 102 -6.12 -2.13 15.40
CA THR A 102 -4.91 -2.38 16.20
C THR A 102 -3.99 -3.37 15.48
N GLY A 103 -2.73 -2.97 15.22
CA GLY A 103 -1.73 -3.77 14.51
C GLY A 103 -1.80 -3.66 12.97
N PHE A 104 -2.73 -2.90 12.39
CA PHE A 104 -2.78 -2.65 10.94
C PHE A 104 -1.56 -1.88 10.44
N GLU A 105 -0.95 -1.05 11.31
CA GLU A 105 0.29 -0.34 10.98
C GLU A 105 1.42 -1.28 10.61
N LEU A 106 1.57 -2.40 11.32
CA LEU A 106 2.59 -3.41 11.01
C LEU A 106 2.33 -4.08 9.65
N ASP A 107 1.08 -4.40 9.36
CA ASP A 107 0.67 -5.00 8.10
C ASP A 107 0.94 -4.05 6.92
N VAL A 108 0.63 -2.76 7.06
CA VAL A 108 0.83 -1.75 6.01
C VAL A 108 2.32 -1.50 5.77
N ILE A 109 3.11 -1.37 6.84
CA ILE A 109 4.56 -1.16 6.74
C ILE A 109 5.20 -2.39 6.08
N ALA A 110 4.87 -3.60 6.54
CA ALA A 110 5.37 -4.84 5.93
C ALA A 110 4.98 -4.95 4.45
N ALA A 111 3.73 -4.61 4.10
CA ALA A 111 3.26 -4.59 2.73
C ALA A 111 4.07 -3.65 1.84
N CYS A 112 4.42 -2.45 2.34
CA CYS A 112 5.24 -1.49 1.59
C CYS A 112 6.65 -2.04 1.34
N PHE A 113 7.31 -2.63 2.35
CA PHE A 113 8.65 -3.20 2.21
C PHE A 113 8.68 -4.43 1.31
N ILE A 114 7.72 -5.37 1.48
CA ILE A 114 7.55 -6.53 0.59
C ILE A 114 7.28 -6.06 -0.84
N GLY A 115 6.54 -4.96 -1.00
CA GLY A 115 6.25 -4.33 -2.28
C GLY A 115 7.43 -3.58 -2.91
N GLY A 116 8.61 -3.58 -2.29
CA GLY A 116 9.84 -2.99 -2.79
C GLY A 116 9.98 -1.48 -2.52
N ALA A 117 9.30 -0.96 -1.49
CA ALA A 117 9.61 0.36 -0.97
C ALA A 117 10.89 0.30 -0.13
N SER A 118 11.82 1.24 -0.37
CA SER A 118 13.08 1.29 0.36
C SER A 118 12.95 2.00 1.70
N ALA A 119 13.61 1.47 2.73
CA ALA A 119 13.74 2.09 4.05
C ALA A 119 14.52 3.42 3.99
N TYR A 120 15.43 3.56 3.02
CA TYR A 120 16.21 4.79 2.82
C TYR A 120 15.49 5.84 1.97
N GLY A 121 14.32 5.51 1.43
CA GLY A 121 13.48 6.40 0.61
C GLY A 121 13.88 6.40 -0.88
N GLY A 122 13.21 7.24 -1.66
CA GLY A 122 13.50 7.47 -3.09
C GLY A 122 13.05 6.35 -4.04
N VAL A 123 12.73 5.17 -3.54
CA VAL A 123 12.31 4.01 -4.33
C VAL A 123 11.01 3.43 -3.77
N GLY A 124 10.13 3.05 -4.67
CA GLY A 124 8.84 2.42 -4.34
C GLY A 124 7.84 2.59 -5.48
N LYS A 125 6.89 1.69 -5.57
CA LYS A 125 5.82 1.75 -6.57
C LYS A 125 4.47 1.45 -5.90
N VAL A 126 3.43 2.16 -6.30
CA VAL A 126 2.06 1.92 -5.83
C VAL A 126 1.63 0.47 -6.10
N THR A 127 1.93 -0.05 -7.28
CA THR A 127 1.64 -1.44 -7.66
C THR A 127 2.37 -2.45 -6.78
N GLY A 128 3.63 -2.16 -6.40
CA GLY A 128 4.38 -2.98 -5.46
C GLY A 128 3.71 -3.04 -4.09
N ALA A 129 3.36 -1.88 -3.52
CA ALA A 129 2.66 -1.81 -2.23
C ALA A 129 1.33 -2.57 -2.24
N VAL A 130 0.58 -2.54 -3.36
CA VAL A 130 -0.67 -3.31 -3.51
C VAL A 130 -0.41 -4.82 -3.51
N ILE A 131 0.62 -5.29 -4.21
CA ILE A 131 1.01 -6.70 -4.20
C ILE A 131 1.43 -7.13 -2.80
N GLY A 132 2.23 -6.31 -2.11
CA GLY A 132 2.62 -6.57 -0.73
C GLY A 132 1.42 -6.61 0.23
N ALA A 133 0.46 -5.70 0.08
CA ALA A 133 -0.79 -5.70 0.86
C ALA A 133 -1.61 -6.96 0.61
N PHE A 134 -1.68 -7.44 -0.63
CA PHE A 134 -2.35 -8.68 -0.97
C PHE A 134 -1.68 -9.89 -0.31
N LEU A 135 -0.34 -9.97 -0.35
CA LEU A 135 0.43 -11.02 0.33
C LEU A 135 0.18 -11.02 1.85
N MET A 136 0.21 -9.83 2.48
CA MET A 136 -0.09 -9.70 3.91
C MET A 136 -1.54 -10.10 4.22
N GLY A 137 -2.49 -9.75 3.36
CA GLY A 137 -3.89 -10.16 3.50
C GLY A 137 -4.07 -11.67 3.43
N VAL A 138 -3.44 -12.35 2.47
CA VAL A 138 -3.45 -13.81 2.35
C VAL A 138 -2.81 -14.47 3.57
N MET A 139 -1.67 -13.94 4.04
CA MET A 139 -0.99 -14.44 5.24
C MET A 139 -1.88 -14.30 6.47
N ASN A 140 -2.50 -13.14 6.71
CA ASN A 140 -3.39 -12.91 7.84
C ASN A 140 -4.60 -13.85 7.82
N ASN A 141 -5.21 -14.02 6.64
CA ASN A 141 -6.34 -14.91 6.47
C ASN A 141 -5.92 -16.38 6.71
N GLY A 142 -4.77 -16.79 6.17
CA GLY A 142 -4.20 -18.12 6.39
C GLY A 142 -3.93 -18.43 7.87
N MET A 143 -3.32 -17.50 8.60
CA MET A 143 -3.09 -17.65 10.05
C MET A 143 -4.40 -17.76 10.84
N SER A 144 -5.42 -17.01 10.44
CA SER A 144 -6.74 -17.06 11.07
C SER A 144 -7.44 -18.40 10.82
N ILE A 145 -7.34 -18.97 9.62
CA ILE A 145 -7.88 -20.29 9.28
C ILE A 145 -7.19 -21.42 10.07
N LEU A 146 -5.87 -21.28 10.28
CA LEU A 146 -5.08 -22.23 11.07
C LEU A 146 -5.33 -22.11 12.58
N GLY A 147 -6.17 -21.16 13.02
CA GLY A 147 -6.48 -20.96 14.44
C GLY A 147 -5.33 -20.39 15.27
N ILE A 148 -4.35 -19.74 14.63
CA ILE A 148 -3.22 -19.11 15.33
C ILE A 148 -3.74 -17.92 16.14
N GLY A 149 -3.43 -17.91 17.45
CA GLY A 149 -3.83 -16.81 18.35
C GLY A 149 -3.27 -15.46 17.91
N ILE A 150 -3.98 -14.38 18.27
CA ILE A 150 -3.66 -13.01 17.85
C ILE A 150 -2.24 -12.61 18.26
N ASP A 151 -1.78 -13.02 19.44
CA ASP A 151 -0.45 -12.71 19.95
C ASP A 151 0.66 -13.33 19.08
N TYR A 152 0.49 -14.59 18.68
CA TYR A 152 1.41 -15.26 17.75
C TYR A 152 1.38 -14.64 16.36
N GLN A 153 0.22 -14.22 15.88
CA GLN A 153 0.11 -13.50 14.60
C GLN A 153 0.94 -12.21 14.63
N GLN A 154 0.91 -11.44 15.71
CA GLN A 154 1.73 -10.22 15.84
C GLN A 154 3.23 -10.51 15.80
N VAL A 155 3.68 -11.58 16.47
CA VAL A 155 5.08 -12.01 16.44
C VAL A 155 5.50 -12.39 15.01
N ILE A 156 4.69 -13.17 14.32
CA ILE A 156 4.95 -13.58 12.92
C ILE A 156 5.03 -12.36 12.00
N LYS A 157 4.10 -11.41 12.12
CA LYS A 157 4.10 -10.16 11.36
C LYS A 157 5.37 -9.34 11.62
N GLY A 158 5.78 -9.23 12.87
CA GLY A 158 7.03 -8.55 13.25
C GLY A 158 8.26 -9.22 12.62
N LEU A 159 8.33 -10.56 12.62
CA LEU A 159 9.41 -11.31 11.98
C LEU A 159 9.42 -11.13 10.46
N VAL A 160 8.26 -11.15 9.82
CA VAL A 160 8.13 -10.91 8.36
C VAL A 160 8.59 -9.49 8.00
N LEU A 161 8.17 -8.48 8.78
CA LEU A 161 8.61 -7.11 8.61
C LEU A 161 10.14 -7.00 8.75
N LEU A 162 10.70 -7.61 9.79
CA LEU A 162 12.14 -7.59 10.05
C LEU A 162 12.91 -8.26 8.90
N GLY A 163 12.41 -9.40 8.41
CA GLY A 163 12.97 -10.09 7.24
C GLY A 163 12.93 -9.23 5.98
N ALA A 164 11.81 -8.56 5.69
CA ALA A 164 11.67 -7.69 4.53
C ALA A 164 12.65 -6.50 4.59
N VAL A 165 12.78 -5.86 5.75
CA VAL A 165 13.74 -4.76 5.96
C VAL A 165 15.18 -5.25 5.84
N CYS A 166 15.53 -6.41 6.40
CA CYS A 166 16.88 -6.99 6.27
C CYS A 166 17.25 -7.23 4.80
N VAL A 167 16.33 -7.77 4.02
CA VAL A 167 16.55 -8.00 2.57
C VAL A 167 16.74 -6.68 1.83
N ASP A 168 15.94 -5.65 2.14
CA ASP A 168 16.08 -4.33 1.52
C ASP A 168 17.45 -3.72 1.83
N VAL A 169 17.85 -3.69 3.10
CA VAL A 169 19.15 -3.16 3.54
C VAL A 169 20.33 -3.93 2.92
N TYR A 170 20.21 -5.26 2.81
CA TYR A 170 21.25 -6.09 2.20
C TYR A 170 21.41 -5.79 0.70
N ASN A 171 20.29 -5.66 -0.02
CA ASN A 171 20.31 -5.35 -1.45
C ASN A 171 20.86 -3.96 -1.77
N GLN A 172 20.70 -3.00 -0.86
CA GLN A 172 21.20 -1.63 -1.06
C GLN A 172 22.69 -1.48 -0.75
N ARG A 173 23.29 -2.41 -0.01
CA ARG A 173 24.73 -2.42 0.27
C ARG A 173 25.57 -3.03 -0.85
N ARG A 174 24.93 -3.66 -1.83
CA ARG A 174 25.56 -4.18 -3.05
C ARG A 174 25.47 -3.18 -4.20
#